data_be273f213d0da918b3ae844c0a8d7e93
#
_entry.id   be273f213d0da918b3ae844c0a8d7e93
#
_cell.length_a   1.000
_cell.length_b   1.000
_cell.length_c   1.000
_cell.angle_alpha   90.00
_cell.angle_beta   90.00
_cell.angle_gamma   90.00
#
_symmetry.space_group_name_H-M   'P 1'
#
loop_
_entity.id
_entity.type
_entity.pdbx_description
1 polymer ?
#
loop_
_entity_poly.entity_id
_entity_poly.type
_entity_poly.pdbx_seq_one_letter_code
_entity_poly.pdbx_strand_id
1 'polypeptide(L)'
;GLLRLMALLLFPGAILSIQLAYASRALSFRPIFLCSFLSSLFSGIFAIVLAMRGFGAYAMAYQQIIFSFSSVLVLLILLPYKPGFGFSVRSLQSLFGFSWKLLLSGIVDQIWQNLYALLIGKKYSVEELALYNRGEMFPKLISATLSSLVSSVLFPAFSKLQGEKEKLLKGVKKSVS
;
A
#
# COMPACT_ATOMS: atom_id res chain seq x y z
N GLY A 1 11.02 -20.80 5.63
CA GLY A 1 11.02 -19.81 6.70
C GLY A 1 10.46 -18.46 6.31
N LEU A 2 11.19 -17.66 5.50
CA LEU A 2 10.89 -16.26 5.20
C LEU A 2 9.48 -16.05 4.58
N LEU A 3 9.08 -16.89 3.64
CA LEU A 3 7.74 -16.82 3.01
C LEU A 3 6.60 -16.98 4.01
N ARG A 4 6.74 -17.84 5.02
CA ARG A 4 5.72 -18.01 6.06
C ARG A 4 5.61 -16.79 6.96
N LEU A 5 6.73 -16.13 7.26
CA LEU A 5 6.76 -14.86 7.97
C LEU A 5 6.07 -13.74 7.17
N MET A 6 6.33 -13.69 5.86
CA MET A 6 5.68 -12.71 4.98
C MET A 6 4.15 -12.94 4.86
N ALA A 7 3.68 -14.19 4.91
CA ALA A 7 2.25 -14.48 4.91
C ALA A 7 1.51 -13.89 6.14
N LEU A 8 2.20 -13.72 7.26
CA LEU A 8 1.65 -13.11 8.47
C LEU A 8 1.26 -11.63 8.26
N LEU A 9 1.85 -10.96 7.26
CA LEU A 9 1.54 -9.57 6.90
C LEU A 9 0.14 -9.39 6.30
N LEU A 10 -0.47 -10.45 5.78
CA LEU A 10 -1.81 -10.37 5.19
C LEU A 10 -2.87 -9.94 6.20
N PHE A 11 -2.76 -10.38 7.46
CA PHE A 11 -3.71 -10.03 8.51
C PHE A 11 -3.71 -8.52 8.85
N PRO A 12 -2.59 -7.95 9.29
CA PRO A 12 -2.56 -6.51 9.57
C PRO A 12 -2.75 -5.67 8.30
N GLY A 13 -2.30 -6.16 7.13
CA GLY A 13 -2.52 -5.49 5.85
C GLY A 13 -3.99 -5.33 5.49
N ALA A 14 -4.81 -6.34 5.72
CA ALA A 14 -6.25 -6.26 5.49
C ALA A 14 -6.93 -5.23 6.41
N ILE A 15 -6.57 -5.19 7.69
CA ILE A 15 -7.10 -4.21 8.64
C ILE A 15 -6.65 -2.79 8.26
N LEU A 16 -5.36 -2.64 7.94
CA LEU A 16 -4.77 -1.36 7.56
C LEU A 16 -5.42 -0.77 6.32
N SER A 17 -5.75 -1.60 5.32
CA SER A 17 -6.40 -1.14 4.08
C SER A 17 -7.78 -0.52 4.35
N ILE A 18 -8.56 -1.10 5.27
CA ILE A 18 -9.87 -0.58 5.66
C ILE A 18 -9.71 0.76 6.41
N GLN A 19 -8.75 0.84 7.34
CA GLN A 19 -8.49 2.06 8.11
C GLN A 19 -8.02 3.21 7.22
N LEU A 20 -7.13 2.92 6.27
CA LEU A 20 -6.66 3.90 5.28
C LEU A 20 -7.78 4.36 4.35
N ALA A 21 -8.65 3.46 3.91
CA ALA A 21 -9.81 3.81 3.10
C ALA A 21 -10.77 4.73 3.85
N TYR A 22 -10.98 4.48 5.15
CA TYR A 22 -11.80 5.35 6.01
C TYR A 22 -11.18 6.74 6.17
N ALA A 23 -9.88 6.80 6.49
CA ALA A 23 -9.15 8.06 6.67
C ALA A 23 -9.11 8.89 5.37
N SER A 24 -8.93 8.24 4.22
CA SER A 24 -8.94 8.88 2.90
C SER A 24 -10.31 9.44 2.55
N ARG A 25 -11.40 8.72 2.86
CA ARG A 25 -12.78 9.22 2.68
C ARG A 25 -13.06 10.45 3.53
N ALA A 26 -12.54 10.48 4.76
CA ALA A 26 -12.66 11.61 5.66
C ALA A 26 -11.73 12.79 5.29
N LEU A 27 -10.84 12.63 4.28
CA LEU A 27 -9.77 13.57 3.93
C LEU A 27 -8.88 13.95 5.13
N SER A 28 -8.77 13.04 6.09
CA SER A 28 -7.96 13.22 7.31
C SER A 28 -6.55 12.70 7.06
N PHE A 29 -5.67 13.56 6.56
CA PHE A 29 -4.29 13.17 6.24
C PHE A 29 -3.35 13.15 7.45
N ARG A 30 -3.69 13.90 8.53
CA ARG A 30 -2.89 13.92 9.76
C ARG A 30 -2.72 12.55 10.41
N PRO A 31 -3.77 11.74 10.65
CA PRO A 31 -3.62 10.39 11.20
C PRO A 31 -2.77 9.48 10.29
N ILE A 32 -2.91 9.60 8.96
CA ILE A 32 -2.13 8.81 7.99
C ILE A 32 -0.64 9.15 8.10
N PHE A 33 -0.32 10.45 8.16
CA PHE A 33 1.07 10.90 8.31
C PHE A 33 1.68 10.43 9.63
N LEU A 34 0.99 10.66 10.76
CA LEU A 34 1.47 10.24 12.08
C LEU A 34 1.65 8.72 12.16
N CYS A 35 0.71 7.97 11.59
CA CYS A 35 0.82 6.52 11.49
C CYS A 35 2.08 6.10 10.75
N SER A 36 2.29 6.60 9.54
CA SER A 36 3.46 6.27 8.72
C SER A 36 4.77 6.67 9.41
N PHE A 37 4.81 7.86 10.00
CA PHE A 37 5.99 8.38 10.68
C PHE A 37 6.36 7.55 11.93
N LEU A 38 5.41 7.36 12.84
CA LEU A 38 5.64 6.60 14.07
C LEU A 38 5.98 5.13 13.77
N SER A 39 5.23 4.48 12.88
CA SER A 39 5.47 3.08 12.53
C SER A 39 6.81 2.89 11.84
N SER A 40 7.24 3.84 11.00
CA SER A 40 8.56 3.82 10.36
C SER A 40 9.69 3.98 11.38
N LEU A 41 9.53 4.90 12.33
CA LEU A 41 10.50 5.09 13.41
C LEU A 41 10.65 3.82 14.25
N PHE A 42 9.54 3.28 14.76
CA PHE A 42 9.57 2.07 15.59
C PHE A 42 10.16 0.89 14.83
N SER A 43 9.68 0.60 13.64
CA SER A 43 10.17 -0.53 12.84
C SER A 43 11.62 -0.36 12.42
N GLY A 44 12.06 0.87 12.13
CA GLY A 44 13.44 1.18 11.77
C GLY A 44 14.42 0.93 12.92
N ILE A 45 14.10 1.39 14.13
CA ILE A 45 14.91 1.15 15.33
C ILE A 45 15.05 -0.36 15.58
N PHE A 46 13.93 -1.09 15.55
CA PHE A 46 13.95 -2.54 15.72
C PHE A 46 14.76 -3.26 14.63
N ALA A 47 14.66 -2.81 13.38
CA ALA A 47 15.43 -3.39 12.28
C ALA A 47 16.93 -3.22 12.48
N ILE A 48 17.38 -2.04 12.93
CA ILE A 48 18.79 -1.78 13.21
C ILE A 48 19.29 -2.70 14.33
N VAL A 49 18.53 -2.82 15.42
CA VAL A 49 18.90 -3.69 16.54
C VAL A 49 18.99 -5.16 16.11
N LEU A 50 18.04 -5.64 15.28
CA LEU A 50 18.07 -7.01 14.78
C LEU A 50 19.22 -7.24 13.79
N ALA A 51 19.52 -6.26 12.93
CA ALA A 51 20.63 -6.32 12.01
C ALA A 51 21.99 -6.40 12.76
N MET A 52 22.14 -5.61 13.82
CA MET A 52 23.33 -5.66 14.68
C MET A 52 23.50 -7.01 15.41
N ARG A 53 22.40 -7.72 15.66
CA ARG A 53 22.41 -9.08 16.22
C ARG A 53 22.66 -10.18 15.19
N GLY A 54 22.93 -9.85 13.94
CA GLY A 54 23.30 -10.82 12.90
C GLY A 54 22.13 -11.55 12.24
N PHE A 55 20.87 -11.06 12.38
CA PHE A 55 19.70 -11.70 11.77
C PHE A 55 19.64 -11.57 10.23
N GLY A 56 20.56 -10.80 9.60
CA GLY A 56 20.65 -10.70 8.13
C GLY A 56 19.34 -10.36 7.44
N ALA A 57 18.94 -11.15 6.45
CA ALA A 57 17.70 -10.94 5.69
C ALA A 57 16.41 -11.05 6.53
N TYR A 58 16.44 -11.77 7.64
CA TYR A 58 15.31 -11.87 8.56
C TYR A 58 15.00 -10.54 9.27
N ALA A 59 16.00 -9.68 9.48
CA ALA A 59 15.80 -8.37 10.07
C ALA A 59 14.84 -7.50 9.23
N MET A 60 14.93 -7.57 7.90
CA MET A 60 14.02 -6.87 6.99
C MET A 60 12.58 -7.44 7.07
N ALA A 61 12.43 -8.76 7.20
CA ALA A 61 11.13 -9.39 7.36
C ALA A 61 10.45 -8.97 8.67
N TYR A 62 11.19 -8.97 9.77
CA TYR A 62 10.69 -8.50 11.06
C TYR A 62 10.35 -7.02 11.05
N GLN A 63 11.17 -6.18 10.39
CA GLN A 63 10.86 -4.76 10.20
C GLN A 63 9.49 -4.57 9.58
N GLN A 64 9.20 -5.29 8.49
CA GLN A 64 7.93 -5.18 7.78
C GLN A 64 6.74 -5.59 8.66
N ILE A 65 6.91 -6.65 9.45
CA ILE A 65 5.89 -7.13 10.38
C ILE A 65 5.64 -6.08 11.47
N ILE A 66 6.69 -5.57 12.10
CA ILE A 66 6.58 -4.56 13.14
C ILE A 66 5.96 -3.27 12.59
N PHE A 67 6.36 -2.84 11.39
CA PHE A 67 5.76 -1.70 10.71
C PHE A 67 4.25 -1.88 10.52
N SER A 68 3.83 -3.03 10.02
CA SER A 68 2.43 -3.31 9.73
C SER A 68 1.57 -3.37 10.99
N PHE A 69 2.03 -4.04 12.04
CA PHE A 69 1.33 -4.10 13.33
C PHE A 69 1.30 -2.75 14.03
N SER A 70 2.41 -2.02 14.05
CA SER A 70 2.48 -0.67 14.62
C SER A 70 1.53 0.28 13.89
N SER A 71 1.45 0.19 12.57
CA SER A 71 0.55 1.02 11.76
C SER A 71 -0.92 0.78 12.10
N VAL A 72 -1.33 -0.48 12.25
CA VAL A 72 -2.70 -0.82 12.67
C VAL A 72 -3.00 -0.25 14.04
N LEU A 73 -2.09 -0.42 15.02
CA LEU A 73 -2.27 0.08 16.39
C LEU A 73 -2.37 1.61 16.43
N VAL A 74 -1.47 2.30 15.75
CA VAL A 74 -1.47 3.77 15.71
C VAL A 74 -2.75 4.31 15.09
N LEU A 75 -3.23 3.71 13.99
CA LEU A 75 -4.48 4.13 13.37
C LEU A 75 -5.71 3.79 14.22
N LEU A 76 -5.72 2.68 14.96
CA LEU A 76 -6.80 2.37 15.90
C LEU A 76 -6.92 3.41 17.03
N ILE A 77 -5.79 3.99 17.45
CA ILE A 77 -5.77 5.03 18.49
C ILE A 77 -6.17 6.39 17.92
N LEU A 78 -5.68 6.73 16.71
CA LEU A 78 -5.87 8.05 16.12
C LEU A 78 -7.22 8.23 15.41
N LEU A 79 -7.82 7.14 14.93
CA LEU A 79 -9.10 7.20 14.24
C LEU A 79 -10.25 6.85 15.20
N PRO A 80 -11.37 7.61 15.19
CA PRO A 80 -12.57 7.28 15.95
C PRO A 80 -13.31 6.06 15.39
N TYR A 81 -12.71 5.37 14.42
CA TYR A 81 -13.27 4.19 13.76
C TYR A 81 -13.00 2.94 14.59
N LYS A 82 -14.08 2.35 15.10
CA LYS A 82 -14.03 1.03 15.73
C LYS A 82 -14.49 -0.01 14.72
N PRO A 83 -13.62 -0.92 14.28
CA PRO A 83 -14.02 -1.98 13.36
C PRO A 83 -15.09 -2.85 14.03
N GLY A 84 -16.30 -2.85 13.49
CA GLY A 84 -17.36 -3.76 13.92
C GLY A 84 -17.15 -5.13 13.27
N PHE A 85 -17.21 -6.19 14.07
CA PHE A 85 -17.19 -7.57 13.56
C PHE A 85 -18.58 -7.96 13.04
N GLY A 86 -19.05 -7.29 11.97
CA GLY A 86 -20.30 -7.63 11.30
C GLY A 86 -20.01 -8.25 9.93
N PHE A 87 -20.41 -9.51 9.73
CA PHE A 87 -20.31 -10.15 8.43
C PHE A 87 -21.66 -10.07 7.70
N SER A 88 -21.69 -9.39 6.56
CA SER A 88 -22.89 -9.27 5.73
C SER A 88 -22.63 -9.86 4.34
N VAL A 89 -23.25 -10.99 4.05
CA VAL A 89 -23.15 -11.67 2.74
C VAL A 89 -23.67 -10.76 1.61
N ARG A 90 -24.73 -9.99 1.86
CA ARG A 90 -25.30 -9.06 0.88
C ARG A 90 -24.31 -7.97 0.49
N SER A 91 -23.60 -7.40 1.46
CA SER A 91 -22.55 -6.40 1.21
C SER A 91 -21.37 -7.01 0.46
N LEU A 92 -20.99 -8.25 0.78
CA LEU A 92 -19.94 -8.97 0.08
C LEU A 92 -20.30 -9.18 -1.40
N GLN A 93 -21.51 -9.62 -1.70
CA GLN A 93 -21.97 -9.84 -3.07
C GLN A 93 -22.02 -8.54 -3.88
N SER A 94 -22.50 -7.44 -3.30
CA SER A 94 -22.55 -6.14 -3.99
C SER A 94 -21.15 -5.59 -4.29
N LEU A 95 -20.21 -5.77 -3.37
CA LEU A 95 -18.81 -5.36 -3.56
C LEU A 95 -18.07 -6.28 -4.52
N PHE A 96 -18.35 -7.58 -4.49
CA PHE A 96 -17.68 -8.56 -5.34
C PHE A 96 -17.89 -8.29 -6.83
N GLY A 97 -19.09 -7.87 -7.23
CA GLY A 97 -19.41 -7.53 -8.62
C GLY A 97 -18.50 -6.47 -9.25
N PHE A 98 -17.98 -5.55 -8.42
CA PHE A 98 -17.03 -4.51 -8.85
C PHE A 98 -15.58 -4.90 -8.56
N SER A 99 -15.32 -5.43 -7.37
CA SER A 99 -13.97 -5.65 -6.85
C SER A 99 -13.19 -6.74 -7.60
N TRP A 100 -13.87 -7.76 -8.15
CA TRP A 100 -13.19 -8.81 -8.90
C TRP A 100 -12.54 -8.29 -10.19
N LYS A 101 -13.17 -7.30 -10.86
CA LYS A 101 -12.60 -6.66 -12.06
C LYS A 101 -11.35 -5.87 -11.72
N LEU A 102 -11.38 -5.13 -10.59
CA LEU A 102 -10.21 -4.42 -10.08
C LEU A 102 -9.09 -5.38 -9.68
N LEU A 103 -9.44 -6.51 -9.06
CA LEU A 103 -8.48 -7.54 -8.67
C LEU A 103 -7.79 -8.14 -9.91
N LEU A 104 -8.55 -8.47 -10.96
CA LEU A 104 -7.98 -8.95 -12.22
C LEU A 104 -7.06 -7.91 -12.85
N SER A 105 -7.51 -6.66 -12.93
CA SER A 105 -6.68 -5.56 -13.45
C SER A 105 -5.38 -5.41 -12.65
N GLY A 106 -5.47 -5.47 -11.32
CA GLY A 106 -4.29 -5.40 -10.44
C GLY A 106 -3.33 -6.58 -10.61
N ILE A 107 -3.85 -7.79 -10.81
CA ILE A 107 -3.02 -8.98 -11.08
C ILE A 107 -2.27 -8.82 -12.41
N VAL A 108 -2.97 -8.41 -13.46
CA VAL A 108 -2.37 -8.19 -14.79
C VAL A 108 -1.28 -7.12 -14.71
N ASP A 109 -1.57 -6.01 -14.03
CA ASP A 109 -0.61 -4.93 -13.82
C ASP A 109 0.61 -5.41 -13.03
N GLN A 110 0.42 -6.18 -11.97
CA GLN A 110 1.50 -6.75 -11.17
C GLN A 110 2.36 -7.73 -11.96
N ILE A 111 1.76 -8.56 -12.81
CA ILE A 111 2.50 -9.46 -13.72
C ILE A 111 3.32 -8.63 -14.70
N TRP A 112 2.72 -7.61 -15.31
CA TRP A 112 3.38 -6.73 -16.25
C TRP A 112 4.58 -6.02 -15.64
N GLN A 113 4.42 -5.42 -14.48
CA GLN A 113 5.49 -4.71 -13.78
C GLN A 113 6.66 -5.60 -13.37
N ASN A 114 6.41 -6.87 -13.08
CA ASN A 114 7.45 -7.83 -12.68
C ASN A 114 7.95 -8.72 -13.83
N LEU A 115 7.40 -8.58 -15.03
CA LEU A 115 7.72 -9.45 -16.16
C LEU A 115 9.22 -9.43 -16.47
N TYR A 116 9.84 -8.26 -16.52
CA TYR A 116 11.28 -8.13 -16.77
C TYR A 116 12.10 -8.76 -15.66
N ALA A 117 11.75 -8.55 -14.41
CA ALA A 117 12.43 -9.16 -13.29
C ALA A 117 12.33 -10.70 -13.30
N LEU A 118 11.17 -11.24 -13.70
CA LEU A 118 10.99 -12.69 -13.88
C LEU A 118 11.83 -13.25 -15.02
N LEU A 119 11.88 -12.55 -16.16
CA LEU A 119 12.68 -12.98 -17.32
C LEU A 119 14.18 -12.93 -17.03
N ILE A 120 14.64 -11.86 -16.38
CA ILE A 120 16.03 -11.70 -15.99
C ILE A 120 16.42 -12.75 -14.95
N GLY A 121 15.61 -12.95 -13.91
CA GLY A 121 15.87 -13.96 -12.88
C GLY A 121 15.84 -15.40 -13.38
N LYS A 122 15.16 -15.67 -14.50
CA LYS A 122 15.17 -17.00 -15.14
C LYS A 122 16.37 -17.22 -16.07
N LYS A 123 16.85 -16.18 -16.75
CA LYS A 123 17.85 -16.30 -17.83
C LYS A 123 19.24 -15.86 -17.40
N TYR A 124 19.36 -15.02 -16.41
CA TYR A 124 20.59 -14.41 -15.95
C TYR A 124 20.89 -14.74 -14.48
N SER A 125 22.00 -14.22 -13.96
CA SER A 125 22.39 -14.44 -12.56
C SER A 125 21.56 -13.62 -11.56
N VAL A 126 21.60 -14.04 -10.30
CA VAL A 126 20.97 -13.30 -9.20
C VAL A 126 21.59 -11.90 -9.02
N GLU A 127 22.87 -11.77 -9.32
CA GLU A 127 23.61 -10.51 -9.25
C GLU A 127 23.13 -9.51 -10.31
N GLU A 128 22.92 -9.95 -11.54
CA GLU A 128 22.40 -9.13 -12.62
C GLU A 128 20.94 -8.69 -12.33
N LEU A 129 20.13 -9.59 -11.78
CA LEU A 129 18.78 -9.24 -11.33
C LEU A 129 18.83 -8.18 -10.21
N ALA A 130 19.78 -8.29 -9.28
CA ALA A 130 19.93 -7.30 -8.21
C ALA A 130 20.34 -5.93 -8.75
N LEU A 131 21.26 -5.89 -9.73
CA LEU A 131 21.67 -4.65 -10.41
C LEU A 131 20.49 -4.01 -11.17
N TYR A 132 19.74 -4.82 -11.91
CA TYR A 132 18.54 -4.35 -12.60
C TYR A 132 17.51 -3.72 -11.64
N ASN A 133 17.18 -4.42 -10.56
CA ASN A 133 16.24 -3.93 -9.55
C ASN A 133 16.73 -2.63 -8.89
N ARG A 134 18.04 -2.49 -8.68
CA ARG A 134 18.63 -1.26 -8.15
C ARG A 134 18.53 -0.10 -9.13
N GLY A 135 18.79 -0.35 -10.41
CA GLY A 135 18.68 0.66 -11.47
C GLY A 135 17.24 1.14 -11.66
N GLU A 136 16.28 0.23 -11.58
CA GLU A 136 14.85 0.52 -11.74
C GLU A 136 14.25 1.24 -10.51
N MET A 137 14.90 1.15 -9.36
CA MET A 137 14.39 1.72 -8.11
C MET A 137 14.25 3.25 -8.18
N PHE A 138 15.20 3.96 -8.76
CA PHE A 138 15.19 5.42 -8.80
C PHE A 138 14.06 6.00 -9.67
N PRO A 139 13.89 5.58 -10.94
CA PRO A 139 12.78 6.04 -11.76
C PRO A 139 11.41 5.67 -11.16
N LYS A 140 11.29 4.46 -10.60
CA LYS A 140 10.05 4.01 -9.95
C LYS A 140 9.70 4.84 -8.71
N LEU A 141 10.68 5.21 -7.88
CA LEU A 141 10.46 6.07 -6.71
C LEU A 141 9.84 7.42 -7.11
N ILE A 142 10.38 8.07 -8.13
CA ILE A 142 9.89 9.37 -8.60
C ILE A 142 8.48 9.21 -9.17
N SER A 143 8.29 8.28 -10.11
CA SER A 143 6.99 8.06 -10.75
C SER A 143 5.91 7.61 -9.76
N ALA A 144 6.24 6.68 -8.86
CA ALA A 144 5.30 6.18 -7.86
C ALA A 144 4.91 7.26 -6.85
N THR A 145 5.86 8.07 -6.41
CA THR A 145 5.58 9.17 -5.47
C THR A 145 4.66 10.21 -6.10
N LEU A 146 4.96 10.65 -7.32
CA LEU A 146 4.11 11.61 -8.05
C LEU A 146 2.71 11.03 -8.29
N SER A 147 2.62 9.80 -8.80
CA SER A 147 1.33 9.15 -9.06
C SER A 147 0.52 8.94 -7.78
N SER A 148 1.16 8.57 -6.67
CA SER A 148 0.47 8.37 -5.39
C SER A 148 -0.04 9.68 -4.79
N LEU A 149 0.73 10.77 -4.89
CA LEU A 149 0.30 12.10 -4.44
C LEU A 149 -0.91 12.58 -5.25
N VAL A 150 -0.84 12.48 -6.57
CA VAL A 150 -1.95 12.85 -7.46
C VAL A 150 -3.19 12.01 -7.16
N SER A 151 -3.05 10.69 -7.05
CA SER A 151 -4.17 9.79 -6.78
C SER A 151 -4.77 9.97 -5.39
N SER A 152 -3.96 10.23 -4.38
CA SER A 152 -4.42 10.41 -3.00
C SER A 152 -5.25 11.68 -2.80
N VAL A 153 -5.04 12.69 -3.62
CA VAL A 153 -5.77 13.96 -3.58
C VAL A 153 -6.91 14.00 -4.59
N LEU A 154 -6.63 13.63 -5.86
CA LEU A 154 -7.62 13.74 -6.93
C LEU A 154 -8.75 12.71 -6.79
N PHE A 155 -8.44 11.48 -6.42
CA PHE A 155 -9.46 10.43 -6.33
C PHE A 155 -10.54 10.74 -5.28
N PRO A 156 -10.22 11.10 -4.03
CA PRO A 156 -11.24 11.50 -3.05
C PRO A 156 -11.96 12.81 -3.42
N ALA A 157 -11.25 13.76 -4.05
CA ALA A 157 -11.85 15.01 -4.48
C ALA A 157 -12.89 14.77 -5.58
N PHE A 158 -12.57 13.98 -6.60
CA PHE A 158 -13.50 13.63 -7.67
C PHE A 158 -14.65 12.72 -7.19
N SER A 159 -14.39 11.82 -6.24
CA SER A 159 -15.43 11.01 -5.63
C SER A 159 -16.49 11.85 -4.91
N LYS A 160 -16.12 12.96 -4.31
CA LYS A 160 -17.08 13.91 -3.70
C LYS A 160 -17.91 14.69 -4.72
N LEU A 161 -17.40 14.87 -5.95
CA LEU A 161 -18.05 15.61 -7.03
C LEU A 161 -18.88 14.72 -7.97
N GLN A 162 -19.03 13.43 -7.68
CA GLN A 162 -19.75 12.47 -8.54
C GLN A 162 -21.22 12.89 -8.85
N GLY A 163 -21.84 13.68 -7.97
CA GLY A 163 -23.19 14.23 -8.20
C GLY A 163 -23.26 15.44 -9.15
N GLU A 164 -22.12 16.09 -9.47
CA GLU A 164 -22.07 17.34 -10.23
C GLU A 164 -21.19 17.21 -11.48
N LYS A 165 -21.76 16.64 -12.55
CA LYS A 165 -21.03 16.33 -13.81
C LYS A 165 -20.23 17.51 -14.40
N GLU A 166 -20.76 18.73 -14.35
CA GLU A 166 -20.08 19.91 -14.91
C GLU A 166 -18.82 20.31 -14.12
N LYS A 167 -18.90 20.26 -12.78
CA LYS A 167 -17.74 20.54 -11.92
C LYS A 167 -16.67 19.47 -12.04
N LEU A 168 -17.11 18.21 -12.20
CA LEU A 168 -16.22 17.08 -12.42
C LEU A 168 -15.46 17.20 -13.74
N LEU A 169 -16.15 17.54 -14.84
CA LEU A 169 -15.53 17.78 -16.16
C LEU A 169 -14.53 18.94 -16.15
N LYS A 170 -14.87 20.04 -15.47
CA LYS A 170 -13.95 21.18 -15.30
C LYS A 170 -12.72 20.80 -14.47
N GLY A 171 -12.92 20.03 -13.40
CA GLY A 171 -11.83 19.52 -12.55
C GLY A 171 -10.88 18.61 -13.32
N VAL A 172 -11.42 17.66 -14.09
CA VAL A 172 -10.61 16.74 -14.91
C VAL A 172 -9.83 17.50 -15.99
N LYS A 173 -10.47 18.44 -16.72
CA LYS A 173 -9.77 19.27 -17.71
C LYS A 173 -8.60 20.06 -17.10
N LYS A 174 -8.79 20.61 -15.89
CA LYS A 174 -7.77 21.39 -15.20
C LYS A 174 -6.62 20.53 -14.63
N SER A 175 -6.86 19.25 -14.37
CA SER A 175 -5.82 18.33 -13.86
C SER A 175 -4.96 17.73 -14.96
N VAL A 176 -5.41 17.80 -16.23
CA VAL A 176 -4.71 17.23 -17.40
C VAL A 176 -3.99 18.32 -18.21
N SER A 177 -4.33 19.60 -18.00
CA SER A 177 -3.65 20.75 -18.58
C SER A 177 -2.56 21.28 -17.67
#